data_946520b72b6ec04e13e5962d697d0227
#
_entry.id   946520b72b6ec04e13e5962d697d0227
#
_cell.length_a   1.000
_cell.length_b   1.000
_cell.length_c   1.000
_cell.angle_alpha   90.00
_cell.angle_beta   90.00
_cell.angle_gamma   90.00
#
_symmetry.space_group_name_H-M   'P 1'
#
loop_
_entity.id
_entity.type
_entity.pdbx_description
1 polymer ?
#
loop_
_entity_poly.entity_id
_entity_poly.type
_entity_poly.pdbx_seq_one_letter_code
_entity_poly.pdbx_strand_id
1 'polypeptide(L)'
;MRSLIDILDLTTEEIDALIEKAYDIIASPEKYADVCRGKKLATLFFEPSTRTRLSFEAAMYELGGNVIGFSEAQSSSAAKGESVADTAKTIRERIRKSDFFIVMVLQ
;
A
#
# COMPACT_ATOMS: atom_id res chain seq x y z
N MET A 1 1.86 1.50 -14.25
CA MET A 1 2.39 1.28 -12.90
C MET A 1 2.88 -0.15 -12.76
N ARG A 2 4.00 -0.31 -12.13
CA ARG A 2 4.65 -1.60 -11.94
C ARG A 2 4.22 -2.25 -10.62
N SER A 3 4.01 -3.56 -10.63
CA SER A 3 3.70 -4.32 -9.42
C SER A 3 4.96 -5.00 -8.88
N LEU A 4 5.06 -5.07 -7.57
CA LEU A 4 6.15 -5.76 -6.88
C LEU A 4 5.58 -6.96 -6.14
N ILE A 5 5.96 -8.14 -6.55
CA ILE A 5 5.51 -9.40 -5.95
C ILE A 5 6.61 -10.03 -5.11
N ASP A 6 7.85 -9.95 -5.58
CA ASP A 6 9.01 -10.56 -4.95
C ASP A 6 10.16 -9.55 -4.99
N ILE A 7 11.03 -9.62 -4.01
CA ILE A 7 12.22 -8.76 -3.97
C ILE A 7 13.09 -8.96 -5.23
N LEU A 8 13.05 -10.13 -5.82
CA LEU A 8 13.79 -10.42 -7.05
C LEU A 8 13.23 -9.68 -8.28
N ASP A 9 12.07 -9.06 -8.16
CA ASP A 9 11.52 -8.21 -9.22
C ASP A 9 12.26 -6.87 -9.33
N LEU A 10 13.10 -6.57 -8.36
CA LEU A 10 13.89 -5.34 -8.33
C LEU A 10 15.36 -5.64 -8.58
N THR A 11 16.02 -4.78 -9.33
CA THR A 11 17.47 -4.82 -9.46
C THR A 11 18.11 -4.24 -8.20
N THR A 12 19.41 -4.52 -8.00
CA THR A 12 20.15 -3.93 -6.89
C THR A 12 20.14 -2.40 -6.96
N GLU A 13 20.28 -1.87 -8.18
CA GLU A 13 20.25 -0.41 -8.41
C GLU A 13 18.89 0.18 -8.04
N GLU A 14 17.81 -0.52 -8.34
CA GLU A 14 16.46 -0.07 -7.97
C GLU A 14 16.26 -0.08 -6.46
N ILE A 15 16.78 -1.09 -5.77
CA ILE A 15 16.72 -1.17 -4.31
C ILE A 15 17.50 -0.02 -3.69
N ASP A 16 18.71 0.24 -4.19
CA ASP A 16 19.53 1.35 -3.69
C ASP A 16 18.85 2.69 -3.89
N ALA A 17 18.20 2.89 -5.04
CA ALA A 17 17.45 4.12 -5.31
C ALA A 17 16.28 4.30 -4.36
N LEU A 18 15.58 3.23 -4.02
CA LEU A 18 14.48 3.28 -3.04
C LEU A 18 14.99 3.64 -1.65
N ILE A 19 16.13 3.08 -1.25
CA ILE A 19 16.74 3.37 0.06
C ILE A 19 17.17 4.84 0.11
N GLU A 20 17.80 5.35 -0.95
CA GLU A 20 18.18 6.76 -1.01
C GLU A 20 16.96 7.68 -0.91
N LYS A 21 15.87 7.31 -1.61
CA LYS A 21 14.62 8.08 -1.54
C LYS A 21 14.07 8.08 -0.12
N ALA A 22 14.11 6.95 0.56
CA ALA A 22 13.64 6.85 1.93
C ALA A 22 14.42 7.77 2.87
N TYR A 23 15.76 7.80 2.73
CA TYR A 23 16.58 8.71 3.52
C TYR A 23 16.29 10.17 3.22
N ASP A 24 16.04 10.51 1.96
CA ASP A 24 15.70 11.89 1.60
C ASP A 24 14.35 12.31 2.21
N ILE A 25 13.36 11.40 2.21
CA ILE A 25 12.07 11.66 2.84
C ILE A 25 12.22 11.88 4.34
N ILE A 26 13.06 11.07 5.00
CA ILE A 26 13.32 11.22 6.44
C ILE A 26 13.99 12.56 6.73
N ALA A 27 14.94 12.95 5.89
CA ALA A 27 15.69 14.19 6.10
C ALA A 27 14.87 15.45 5.80
N SER A 28 13.95 15.38 4.84
CA SER A 28 13.17 16.54 4.39
C SER A 28 11.72 16.14 4.15
N PRO A 29 10.97 15.76 5.21
CA PRO A 29 9.61 15.27 5.06
C PRO A 29 8.66 16.27 4.42
N GLU A 30 8.83 17.55 4.67
CA GLU A 30 7.99 18.61 4.09
C GLU A 30 8.07 18.66 2.57
N LYS A 31 9.18 18.25 1.99
CA LYS A 31 9.38 18.19 0.54
C LYS A 31 8.46 17.18 -0.13
N TYR A 32 8.03 16.18 0.62
CA TYR A 32 7.22 15.07 0.12
C TYR A 32 5.78 15.05 0.67
N ALA A 33 5.41 16.05 1.45
CA ALA A 33 4.14 16.06 2.17
C ALA A 33 2.90 15.97 1.28
N ASP A 34 3.00 16.32 0.01
CA ASP A 34 1.88 16.32 -0.93
C ASP A 34 2.09 15.44 -2.17
N VAL A 35 3.14 14.61 -2.20
CA VAL A 35 3.44 13.82 -3.41
C VAL A 35 2.36 12.79 -3.72
N CYS A 36 1.62 12.34 -2.71
CA CYS A 36 0.51 11.39 -2.89
C CYS A 36 -0.86 12.04 -2.74
N ARG A 37 -0.93 13.35 -2.89
CA ARG A 37 -2.20 14.06 -2.80
C ARG A 37 -3.19 13.51 -3.83
N GLY A 38 -4.40 13.20 -3.38
CA GLY A 38 -5.42 12.60 -4.23
C GLY A 38 -5.25 11.10 -4.48
N LYS A 39 -4.19 10.50 -3.94
CA LYS A 39 -3.93 9.06 -4.07
C LYS A 39 -4.48 8.32 -2.86
N LYS A 40 -4.76 7.03 -3.06
CA LYS A 40 -5.26 6.17 -2.00
C LYS A 40 -4.43 4.90 -1.93
N LEU A 41 -4.19 4.43 -0.71
CA LEU A 41 -3.53 3.15 -0.47
C LEU A 41 -4.56 2.18 0.08
N ALA A 42 -4.76 1.07 -0.62
CA ALA A 42 -5.62 0.01 -0.13
C ALA A 42 -4.76 -1.01 0.63
N THR A 43 -5.02 -1.16 1.93
CA THR A 43 -4.33 -2.13 2.77
C THR A 43 -5.22 -3.35 2.94
N LEU A 44 -4.85 -4.46 2.30
CA LEU A 44 -5.65 -5.70 2.29
C LEU A 44 -4.88 -6.77 3.05
N PHE A 45 -5.06 -6.79 4.37
CA PHE A 45 -4.32 -7.68 5.24
C PHE A 45 -5.20 -8.84 5.67
N PHE A 46 -4.92 -10.03 5.14
CA PHE A 46 -5.67 -11.25 5.38
C PHE A 46 -5.14 -12.04 6.57
N GLU A 47 -4.08 -11.55 7.20
CA GLU A 47 -3.59 -12.06 8.47
C GLU A 47 -3.18 -10.87 9.34
N PRO A 48 -3.16 -11.02 10.68
CA PRO A 48 -2.72 -9.95 11.56
C PRO A 48 -1.26 -9.59 11.32
N SER A 49 -1.00 -8.36 10.95
CA SER A 49 0.34 -7.79 10.73
C SER A 49 0.32 -6.31 11.10
N THR A 50 0.03 -6.05 12.36
CA THR A 50 -0.24 -4.69 12.83
C THR A 50 0.88 -3.72 12.52
N ARG A 51 2.13 -4.08 12.78
CA ARG A 51 3.26 -3.18 12.53
C ARG A 51 3.39 -2.83 11.05
N THR A 52 3.33 -3.83 10.18
CA THR A 52 3.47 -3.63 8.76
C THR A 52 2.33 -2.76 8.22
N ARG A 53 1.09 -3.07 8.61
CA ARG A 53 -0.07 -2.29 8.20
C ARG A 53 0.05 -0.84 8.63
N LEU A 54 0.36 -0.60 9.89
CA LEU A 54 0.47 0.76 10.42
C LEU A 54 1.61 1.52 9.78
N SER A 55 2.74 0.85 9.48
CA SER A 55 3.86 1.50 8.81
C SER A 55 3.48 1.98 7.40
N PHE A 56 2.79 1.15 6.62
CA PHE A 56 2.34 1.56 5.30
C PHE A 56 1.30 2.68 5.37
N GLU A 57 0.36 2.58 6.30
CA GLU A 57 -0.67 3.60 6.46
C GLU A 57 -0.09 4.94 6.90
N ALA A 58 0.80 4.92 7.88
CA ALA A 58 1.47 6.12 8.33
C ALA A 58 2.28 6.77 7.22
N ALA A 59 3.02 5.97 6.45
CA ALA A 59 3.79 6.47 5.32
C ALA A 59 2.90 7.16 4.28
N MET A 60 1.75 6.56 3.96
CA MET A 60 0.84 7.16 3.00
C MET A 60 0.27 8.50 3.49
N TYR A 61 -0.09 8.59 4.76
CA TYR A 61 -0.55 9.85 5.34
C TYR A 61 0.54 10.91 5.36
N GLU A 62 1.77 10.51 5.66
CA GLU A 62 2.91 11.45 5.63
C GLU A 62 3.17 12.00 4.23
N LEU A 63 2.82 11.25 3.21
CA LEU A 63 2.98 11.66 1.81
C LEU A 63 1.75 12.41 1.26
N GLY A 64 0.76 12.67 2.11
CA GLY A 64 -0.43 13.46 1.74
C GLY A 64 -1.59 12.65 1.16
N GLY A 65 -1.50 11.33 1.15
CA GLY A 65 -2.55 10.47 0.62
C GLY A 65 -3.55 10.02 1.68
N ASN A 66 -4.41 9.10 1.30
CA ASN A 66 -5.42 8.51 2.16
C ASN A 66 -5.34 6.98 2.13
N VAL A 67 -5.94 6.34 3.12
CA VAL A 67 -5.92 4.89 3.26
C VAL A 67 -7.34 4.34 3.28
N ILE A 68 -7.54 3.22 2.60
CA ILE A 68 -8.76 2.40 2.71
C ILE A 68 -8.31 0.94 2.88
N GLY A 69 -9.11 0.13 3.54
CA GLY A 69 -8.77 -1.30 3.66
C GLY A 69 -9.24 -1.94 4.95
N PHE A 70 -8.68 -3.10 5.22
CA PHE A 70 -9.00 -3.87 6.42
C PHE A 70 -7.73 -4.57 6.92
N SER A 71 -7.76 -4.98 8.20
CA SER A 71 -6.60 -5.60 8.84
C SER A 71 -6.76 -7.10 9.10
N GLU A 72 -7.95 -7.65 8.95
CA GLU A 72 -8.21 -9.07 9.20
C GLU A 72 -9.31 -9.56 8.28
N ALA A 73 -9.21 -10.84 7.87
CA ALA A 73 -10.21 -11.46 7.00
C ALA A 73 -11.61 -11.46 7.64
N GLN A 74 -11.69 -11.63 8.96
CA GLN A 74 -12.95 -11.70 9.67
C GLN A 74 -13.74 -10.39 9.66
N SER A 75 -13.09 -9.28 9.42
CA SER A 75 -13.72 -7.97 9.42
C SER A 75 -14.03 -7.45 8.03
N SER A 76 -13.93 -8.31 7.02
CA SER A 76 -14.08 -7.91 5.62
C SER A 76 -14.94 -8.89 4.84
N SER A 77 -15.16 -8.58 3.57
CA SER A 77 -15.87 -9.47 2.64
C SER A 77 -15.22 -10.83 2.49
N ALA A 78 -13.91 -10.96 2.74
CA ALA A 78 -13.21 -12.23 2.68
C ALA A 78 -13.81 -13.24 3.66
N ALA A 79 -14.24 -12.79 4.86
CA ALA A 79 -14.87 -13.65 5.86
C ALA A 79 -16.24 -14.16 5.39
N LYS A 80 -16.83 -13.53 4.40
CA LYS A 80 -18.13 -13.92 3.84
C LYS A 80 -17.98 -14.81 2.60
N GLY A 81 -16.78 -15.35 2.37
CA GLY A 81 -16.51 -16.22 1.24
C GLY A 81 -15.98 -15.52 -0.01
N GLU A 82 -15.75 -14.21 0.06
CA GLU A 82 -15.19 -13.49 -1.05
C GLU A 82 -13.71 -13.79 -1.19
N SER A 83 -13.24 -14.05 -2.40
CA SER A 83 -11.83 -14.32 -2.65
C SER A 83 -10.99 -13.06 -2.57
N VAL A 84 -9.67 -13.23 -2.39
CA VAL A 84 -8.70 -12.12 -2.43
C VAL A 84 -8.82 -11.37 -3.75
N ALA A 85 -8.93 -12.10 -4.86
CA ALA A 85 -9.04 -11.49 -6.20
C ALA A 85 -10.33 -10.67 -6.31
N ASP A 86 -11.43 -11.18 -5.78
CA ASP A 86 -12.72 -10.47 -5.82
C ASP A 86 -12.67 -9.20 -4.96
N THR A 87 -12.05 -9.27 -3.79
CA THR A 87 -11.87 -8.10 -2.92
C THR A 87 -11.06 -7.02 -3.63
N ALA A 88 -9.94 -7.40 -4.22
CA ALA A 88 -9.09 -6.47 -4.95
C ALA A 88 -9.82 -5.86 -6.15
N LYS A 89 -10.60 -6.67 -6.87
CA LYS A 89 -11.39 -6.20 -7.99
C LYS A 89 -12.45 -5.19 -7.56
N THR A 90 -13.13 -5.46 -6.44
CA THR A 90 -14.13 -4.54 -5.89
C THR A 90 -13.52 -3.17 -5.59
N ILE A 91 -12.35 -3.16 -4.96
CA ILE A 91 -11.65 -1.90 -4.66
C ILE A 91 -11.27 -1.19 -5.95
N ARG A 92 -10.73 -1.92 -6.91
CA ARG A 92 -10.32 -1.36 -8.20
C ARG A 92 -11.47 -0.74 -8.96
N GLU A 93 -12.67 -1.33 -8.87
CA GLU A 93 -13.87 -0.81 -9.54
C GLU A 93 -14.40 0.47 -8.89
N ARG A 94 -14.14 0.67 -7.59
CA ARG A 94 -14.63 1.82 -6.85
C ARG A 94 -13.71 3.03 -6.92
N ILE A 95 -12.45 2.83 -7.30
CA ILE A 95 -11.42 3.85 -7.30
C ILE A 95 -10.72 3.83 -8.66
N ARG A 96 -10.48 5.00 -9.23
CA ARG A 96 -9.75 5.09 -10.52
C ARG A 96 -8.36 4.51 -10.36
N LYS A 97 -7.92 3.72 -11.32
CA LYS A 97 -6.64 3.01 -11.29
C LYS A 97 -5.44 3.92 -11.07
N SER A 98 -5.47 5.12 -11.63
CA SER A 98 -4.36 6.07 -11.51
C SER A 98 -4.23 6.68 -10.12
N ASP A 99 -5.25 6.51 -9.27
CA ASP A 99 -5.35 7.20 -8.00
C ASP A 99 -5.09 6.31 -6.79
N PHE A 100 -4.74 5.02 -6.99
CA PHE A 100 -4.56 4.15 -5.83
C PHE A 100 -3.46 3.13 -6.01
N PHE A 101 -2.95 2.68 -4.86
CA PHE A 101 -2.00 1.59 -4.73
C PHE A 101 -2.62 0.52 -3.83
N ILE A 102 -2.19 -0.71 -3.99
CA ILE A 102 -2.66 -1.81 -3.14
C ILE A 102 -1.45 -2.45 -2.47
N VAL A 103 -1.52 -2.63 -1.15
CA VAL A 103 -0.59 -3.49 -0.43
C VAL A 103 -1.40 -4.63 0.17
N MET A 104 -0.96 -5.87 -0.09
CA MET A 104 -1.62 -7.06 0.45
C MET A 104 -0.63 -7.89 1.23
N VAL A 105 -1.10 -8.44 2.35
CA VAL A 105 -0.34 -9.44 3.09
C VAL A 105 -1.20 -10.70 3.13
N LEU A 106 -0.68 -11.75 2.51
CA LEU A 106 -1.33 -13.03 2.38
C LEU A 106 -0.64 -14.06 3.27
N GLN A 107 -1.41 -14.99 3.73
CA GLN A 107 -0.89 -16.08 4.52
C GLN A 107 -0.42 -17.24 3.64
#